data_a371cb1a1043b36fbb8bf6c8dabcf4bb
#
_entry.id   a371cb1a1043b36fbb8bf6c8dabcf4bb
#
_cell.length_a   1.000
_cell.length_b   1.000
_cell.length_c   1.000
_cell.angle_alpha   90.00
_cell.angle_beta   90.00
_cell.angle_gamma   90.00
#
_symmetry.space_group_name_H-M   'P 1'
#
loop_
_entity.id
_entity.type
_entity.pdbx_description
1 polymer ?
#
loop_
_entity_poly.entity_id
_entity_poly.type
_entity_poly.pdbx_seq_one_letter_code
_entity_poly.pdbx_strand_id
1 'polypeptide(L)'
;MKKLFLFVLTAGIALYACKKDNDNNNDNGDNTTKQIDPANAKELTAAVKVFHGTSVAGAMPLAAGTGAPVLAAQSNNQSVMAINGRYAVITPEVESGDISGYYAKVTGADSYFKVDYSKPVNGRKKPALQSGLFKVTGGNADSAIVIVLPVNVKPGTFCVEYAAYDAQNRISNLIKVCVTVIAAGTDESGKAILGSWRLNREQHNGVWEDPYKADSSFNQYACSADTLVHCSPNYTNCRSVAYIINQKQTDEVTFTDNGRYESLYAAKSMHLSLEHSPCSNPKYITYTDSDTDGGGWSYNATTKKLTIIYDYDDGEPNYDVLVIPVIELSSTKLVFENDVDEQVEYVRK
;
A
#
# COMPACT_ATOMS: atom_id res chain seq x y z
N MET A 1 -5.07 -17.70 -65.96
CA MET A 1 -6.19 -16.76 -65.83
C MET A 1 -6.45 -16.54 -64.36
N LYS A 2 -5.90 -15.48 -63.83
CA LYS A 2 -5.99 -15.12 -62.38
C LYS A 2 -7.05 -14.02 -62.25
N LYS A 3 -8.15 -14.29 -61.53
CA LYS A 3 -9.17 -13.29 -61.23
C LYS A 3 -8.82 -12.65 -59.88
N LEU A 4 -8.53 -11.36 -59.96
CA LEU A 4 -8.26 -10.46 -58.85
C LEU A 4 -9.62 -9.99 -58.28
N PHE A 5 -9.94 -10.30 -57.02
CA PHE A 5 -11.11 -9.76 -56.33
C PHE A 5 -10.66 -8.56 -55.50
N LEU A 6 -11.15 -7.38 -55.93
CA LEU A 6 -10.95 -6.09 -55.24
C LEU A 6 -12.10 -5.93 -54.22
N PHE A 7 -11.78 -5.97 -52.89
CA PHE A 7 -12.72 -5.62 -51.85
C PHE A 7 -12.58 -4.12 -51.52
N VAL A 8 -13.60 -3.38 -51.89
CA VAL A 8 -13.73 -1.96 -51.47
C VAL A 8 -14.38 -1.93 -50.08
N LEU A 9 -13.62 -1.49 -49.09
CA LEU A 9 -14.07 -1.28 -47.70
C LEU A 9 -14.55 0.18 -47.59
N THR A 10 -15.84 0.43 -47.62
CA THR A 10 -16.43 1.75 -47.34
C THR A 10 -16.51 1.97 -45.83
N ALA A 11 -15.62 2.84 -45.29
CA ALA A 11 -15.67 3.33 -43.92
C ALA A 11 -16.76 4.40 -43.82
N GLY A 12 -17.86 4.07 -43.13
CA GLY A 12 -18.91 4.99 -42.78
C GLY A 12 -18.46 5.85 -41.56
N ILE A 13 -18.12 7.11 -41.81
CA ILE A 13 -17.87 8.11 -40.75
C ILE A 13 -19.22 8.63 -40.28
N ALA A 14 -19.68 8.18 -39.11
CA ALA A 14 -20.83 8.78 -38.45
C ALA A 14 -20.37 10.07 -37.75
N LEU A 15 -20.66 11.21 -38.38
CA LEU A 15 -20.52 12.54 -37.76
C LEU A 15 -21.64 12.72 -36.72
N TYR A 16 -21.32 12.55 -35.44
CA TYR A 16 -22.17 13.05 -34.37
C TYR A 16 -22.07 14.57 -34.35
N ALA A 17 -23.09 15.23 -34.89
CA ALA A 17 -23.25 16.66 -34.75
C ALA A 17 -23.62 16.99 -33.28
N CYS A 18 -22.70 17.57 -32.52
CA CYS A 18 -23.01 18.24 -31.27
C CYS A 18 -23.86 19.48 -31.59
N LYS A 19 -25.11 19.47 -31.16
CA LYS A 19 -26.01 20.61 -31.18
C LYS A 19 -25.48 21.63 -30.16
N LYS A 20 -25.00 22.74 -30.63
CA LYS A 20 -24.52 23.86 -29.81
C LYS A 20 -25.73 24.68 -29.43
N ASP A 21 -26.31 24.44 -28.27
CA ASP A 21 -27.26 25.33 -27.67
C ASP A 21 -26.50 26.57 -27.16
N ASN A 22 -26.73 27.70 -27.81
CA ASN A 22 -26.23 28.99 -27.39
C ASN A 22 -27.15 29.52 -26.26
N ASP A 23 -26.85 29.10 -25.01
CA ASP A 23 -27.31 29.89 -23.86
C ASP A 23 -26.17 30.77 -23.38
N ASN A 24 -26.29 32.07 -23.74
CA ASN A 24 -25.52 33.13 -23.17
C ASN A 24 -25.93 33.36 -21.71
N ASN A 25 -25.44 32.49 -20.81
CA ASN A 25 -25.32 32.81 -19.40
C ASN A 25 -23.84 33.00 -19.09
N ASN A 26 -23.47 34.25 -18.88
CA ASN A 26 -22.23 34.71 -18.28
C ASN A 26 -22.21 34.26 -16.80
N ASP A 27 -22.16 32.94 -16.54
CA ASP A 27 -21.74 32.42 -15.28
C ASP A 27 -20.21 32.18 -15.38
N ASN A 28 -19.47 33.10 -14.78
CA ASN A 28 -18.11 32.83 -14.32
C ASN A 28 -18.21 31.69 -13.29
N GLY A 29 -18.51 30.49 -13.77
CA GLY A 29 -18.54 29.28 -12.99
C GLY A 29 -17.13 28.97 -12.53
N ASP A 30 -16.83 29.43 -11.33
CA ASP A 30 -15.75 28.93 -10.51
C ASP A 30 -15.98 27.40 -10.37
N ASN A 31 -15.25 26.64 -11.16
CA ASN A 31 -15.34 25.17 -11.23
C ASN A 31 -14.69 24.53 -9.97
N THR A 32 -14.93 25.17 -8.80
CA THR A 32 -14.54 24.60 -7.51
C THR A 32 -15.43 23.39 -7.25
N THR A 33 -14.89 22.22 -7.43
CA THR A 33 -15.55 20.96 -7.03
C THR A 33 -16.03 21.12 -5.58
N LYS A 34 -17.36 21.05 -5.37
CA LYS A 34 -17.96 21.24 -4.05
C LYS A 34 -17.25 20.35 -3.03
N GLN A 35 -16.72 20.96 -2.00
CA GLN A 35 -16.04 20.28 -0.91
C GLN A 35 -17.05 19.50 -0.06
N ILE A 36 -16.70 18.26 0.31
CA ILE A 36 -17.52 17.37 1.14
C ILE A 36 -17.03 17.47 2.58
N ASP A 37 -17.91 17.83 3.49
CA ASP A 37 -17.63 17.82 4.93
C ASP A 37 -17.80 16.38 5.46
N PRO A 38 -16.76 15.75 6.03
CA PRO A 38 -16.88 14.41 6.60
C PRO A 38 -17.89 14.33 7.75
N ALA A 39 -18.21 15.42 8.43
CA ALA A 39 -19.27 15.47 9.43
C ALA A 39 -20.68 15.39 8.84
N ASN A 40 -20.84 15.66 7.54
CA ASN A 40 -22.13 15.50 6.84
C ASN A 40 -22.27 14.04 6.36
N ALA A 41 -22.80 13.18 7.23
CA ALA A 41 -22.90 11.75 6.98
C ALA A 41 -23.65 11.39 5.67
N LYS A 42 -24.69 12.14 5.33
CA LYS A 42 -25.50 11.91 4.12
C LYS A 42 -24.69 12.22 2.84
N GLU A 43 -24.03 13.37 2.81
CA GLU A 43 -23.21 13.79 1.67
C GLU A 43 -21.99 12.89 1.52
N LEU A 44 -21.33 12.57 2.63
CA LEU A 44 -20.18 11.66 2.64
C LEU A 44 -20.57 10.28 2.13
N THR A 45 -21.66 9.67 2.65
CA THR A 45 -22.10 8.33 2.24
C THR A 45 -22.48 8.27 0.76
N ALA A 46 -23.05 9.34 0.20
CA ALA A 46 -23.35 9.41 -1.23
C ALA A 46 -22.11 9.49 -2.11
N ALA A 47 -21.01 10.00 -1.59
CA ALA A 47 -19.77 10.26 -2.33
C ALA A 47 -18.74 9.15 -2.22
N VAL A 48 -18.70 8.43 -1.09
CA VAL A 48 -17.73 7.33 -0.89
C VAL A 48 -18.16 6.06 -1.62
N LYS A 49 -17.19 5.22 -1.91
CA LYS A 49 -17.41 3.82 -2.33
C LYS A 49 -16.83 2.91 -1.27
N VAL A 50 -17.42 1.75 -1.07
CA VAL A 50 -16.86 0.71 -0.22
C VAL A 50 -16.48 -0.46 -1.11
N PHE A 51 -15.26 -0.94 -0.96
CA PHE A 51 -14.76 -2.05 -1.76
C PHE A 51 -15.58 -3.32 -1.48
N HIS A 52 -15.95 -4.07 -2.52
CA HIS A 52 -16.94 -5.17 -2.44
C HIS A 52 -18.28 -4.80 -1.79
N GLY A 53 -18.52 -3.50 -1.59
CA GLY A 53 -19.72 -2.97 -0.96
C GLY A 53 -20.82 -2.60 -1.95
N THR A 54 -22.05 -2.95 -1.59
CA THR A 54 -23.25 -2.48 -2.28
C THR A 54 -24.00 -1.55 -1.33
N SER A 55 -24.33 -0.34 -1.79
CA SER A 55 -25.14 0.60 -1.01
C SER A 55 -26.58 0.12 -0.89
N VAL A 56 -27.11 0.14 0.32
CA VAL A 56 -28.47 -0.28 0.67
C VAL A 56 -29.15 0.84 1.44
N ALA A 57 -30.31 1.26 0.98
CA ALA A 57 -31.11 2.29 1.66
C ALA A 57 -31.74 1.74 2.95
N GLY A 58 -31.84 2.58 3.97
CA GLY A 58 -32.51 2.27 5.23
C GLY A 58 -31.56 1.98 6.39
N ALA A 59 -32.11 1.39 7.43
CA ALA A 59 -31.36 1.06 8.64
C ALA A 59 -30.50 -0.20 8.43
N MET A 60 -29.30 -0.19 8.99
CA MET A 60 -28.44 -1.36 9.05
C MET A 60 -29.11 -2.44 9.90
N PRO A 61 -29.02 -3.74 9.50
CA PRO A 61 -29.54 -4.82 10.29
C PRO A 61 -28.95 -4.86 11.70
N LEU A 62 -29.76 -5.21 12.69
CA LEU A 62 -29.32 -5.32 14.08
C LEU A 62 -28.75 -6.70 14.38
N ALA A 63 -27.94 -6.78 15.45
CA ALA A 63 -27.45 -8.05 15.96
C ALA A 63 -28.56 -9.07 16.17
N ALA A 64 -28.45 -10.25 15.59
CA ALA A 64 -29.45 -11.27 15.60
C ALA A 64 -28.88 -12.67 15.41
N GLY A 65 -29.49 -13.62 16.13
CA GLY A 65 -29.22 -15.04 15.99
C GLY A 65 -28.28 -15.61 17.05
N THR A 66 -28.66 -16.73 17.63
CA THR A 66 -27.80 -17.52 18.53
C THR A 66 -26.63 -18.10 17.73
N GLY A 67 -25.42 -17.96 18.21
CA GLY A 67 -24.22 -18.44 17.52
C GLY A 67 -23.77 -17.53 16.38
N ALA A 68 -24.23 -16.26 16.36
CA ALA A 68 -23.67 -15.23 15.47
C ALA A 68 -22.16 -15.01 15.73
N PRO A 69 -21.39 -14.54 14.74
CA PRO A 69 -20.00 -14.15 14.97
C PRO A 69 -19.92 -13.06 16.04
N VAL A 70 -18.78 -12.98 16.71
CA VAL A 70 -18.51 -11.96 17.74
C VAL A 70 -17.28 -11.17 17.31
N LEU A 71 -17.44 -9.85 17.25
CA LEU A 71 -16.36 -8.92 16.98
C LEU A 71 -15.77 -8.40 18.29
N ALA A 72 -14.44 -8.33 18.36
CA ALA A 72 -13.73 -7.70 19.46
C ALA A 72 -14.06 -6.20 19.53
N ALA A 73 -14.20 -5.69 20.74
CA ALA A 73 -14.29 -4.25 20.95
C ALA A 73 -12.96 -3.63 20.51
N GLN A 74 -12.99 -2.73 19.55
CA GLN A 74 -11.78 -1.96 19.22
C GLN A 74 -11.35 -1.14 20.43
N SER A 75 -10.05 -1.13 20.71
CA SER A 75 -9.52 -0.28 21.79
C SER A 75 -9.89 1.17 21.50
N ASN A 76 -10.37 1.90 22.49
CA ASN A 76 -10.84 3.30 22.38
C ASN A 76 -9.79 4.28 21.83
N ASN A 77 -8.56 3.82 21.61
CA ASN A 77 -7.43 4.60 21.09
C ASN A 77 -7.08 4.31 19.62
N GLN A 78 -7.78 3.39 18.96
CA GLN A 78 -7.52 3.08 17.56
C GLN A 78 -8.29 4.05 16.67
N SER A 79 -7.66 5.18 16.31
CA SER A 79 -8.17 6.05 15.25
C SER A 79 -7.66 5.55 13.90
N VAL A 80 -8.57 5.24 13.00
CA VAL A 80 -8.23 4.96 11.60
C VAL A 80 -7.83 6.28 10.95
N MET A 81 -6.65 6.32 10.35
CA MET A 81 -6.21 7.47 9.56
C MET A 81 -6.50 7.23 8.09
N ALA A 82 -6.89 8.28 7.39
CA ALA A 82 -7.14 8.26 5.94
C ALA A 82 -6.63 9.55 5.30
N ILE A 83 -6.21 9.46 4.05
CA ILE A 83 -5.85 10.63 3.24
C ILE A 83 -7.00 10.89 2.25
N ASN A 84 -7.42 12.14 2.08
CA ASN A 84 -8.44 12.47 1.11
C ASN A 84 -8.02 12.07 -0.32
N GLY A 85 -8.96 11.56 -1.11
CA GLY A 85 -8.66 10.97 -2.41
C GLY A 85 -8.03 9.58 -2.36
N ARG A 86 -7.95 8.98 -1.17
CA ARG A 86 -7.42 7.64 -0.91
C ARG A 86 -8.44 6.81 -0.11
N TYR A 87 -7.96 5.97 0.75
CA TYR A 87 -8.75 4.95 1.42
C TYR A 87 -8.73 5.13 2.93
N ALA A 88 -9.83 4.76 3.56
CA ALA A 88 -9.87 4.43 4.97
C ALA A 88 -10.00 2.90 5.09
N VAL A 89 -9.12 2.28 5.86
CA VAL A 89 -9.11 0.84 6.08
C VAL A 89 -9.48 0.55 7.52
N ILE A 90 -10.57 -0.17 7.71
CA ILE A 90 -11.00 -0.66 9.01
C ILE A 90 -10.75 -2.17 9.01
N THR A 91 -9.93 -2.65 9.93
CA THR A 91 -9.64 -4.08 10.09
C THR A 91 -10.38 -4.60 11.30
N PRO A 92 -11.56 -5.24 11.13
CA PRO A 92 -12.29 -5.82 12.24
C PRO A 92 -11.52 -7.00 12.85
N GLU A 93 -11.53 -7.09 14.16
CA GLU A 93 -11.03 -8.27 14.88
C GLU A 93 -12.20 -9.20 15.22
N VAL A 94 -12.07 -10.47 14.87
CA VAL A 94 -13.09 -11.49 15.11
C VAL A 94 -12.68 -12.32 16.33
N GLU A 95 -13.47 -12.27 17.40
CA GLU A 95 -13.25 -13.10 18.59
C GLU A 95 -13.71 -14.53 18.37
N SER A 96 -14.84 -14.70 17.67
CA SER A 96 -15.39 -16.03 17.41
C SER A 96 -16.36 -16.03 16.24
N GLY A 97 -16.51 -17.20 15.60
CA GLY A 97 -17.43 -17.45 14.49
C GLY A 97 -16.82 -17.13 13.13
N ASP A 98 -17.39 -17.76 12.09
CA ASP A 98 -17.02 -17.52 10.71
C ASP A 98 -17.74 -16.27 10.19
N ILE A 99 -17.09 -15.50 9.30
CA ILE A 99 -17.67 -14.33 8.67
C ILE A 99 -17.77 -14.51 7.15
N SER A 100 -18.85 -13.99 6.57
CA SER A 100 -19.08 -13.92 5.11
C SER A 100 -18.97 -12.49 4.58
N GLY A 101 -19.04 -11.51 5.47
CA GLY A 101 -18.91 -10.11 5.12
C GLY A 101 -19.34 -9.18 6.27
N TYR A 102 -19.51 -7.91 5.92
CA TYR A 102 -19.85 -6.86 6.88
C TYR A 102 -21.02 -5.99 6.41
N TYR A 103 -21.73 -5.46 7.35
CA TYR A 103 -22.54 -4.27 7.17
C TYR A 103 -21.75 -3.08 7.73
N ALA A 104 -21.63 -2.00 6.96
CA ALA A 104 -20.89 -0.80 7.37
C ALA A 104 -21.72 0.45 7.08
N LYS A 105 -21.82 1.36 8.03
CA LYS A 105 -22.62 2.57 7.96
C LYS A 105 -21.85 3.77 8.50
N VAL A 106 -21.80 4.86 7.75
CA VAL A 106 -21.36 6.13 8.31
C VAL A 106 -22.40 6.56 9.35
N THR A 107 -21.95 6.80 10.57
CA THR A 107 -22.85 7.19 11.68
C THR A 107 -23.67 8.42 11.31
N GLY A 108 -24.99 8.31 11.37
CA GLY A 108 -25.92 9.38 10.98
C GLY A 108 -26.38 9.35 9.51
N ALA A 109 -25.91 8.38 8.70
CA ALA A 109 -26.39 8.23 7.33
C ALA A 109 -27.77 7.55 7.24
N ASP A 110 -28.46 7.70 6.10
CA ASP A 110 -29.75 7.08 5.79
C ASP A 110 -29.62 5.73 5.06
N SER A 111 -28.39 5.32 4.76
CA SER A 111 -28.05 4.09 4.05
C SER A 111 -26.80 3.44 4.65
N TYR A 112 -26.57 2.18 4.31
CA TYR A 112 -25.41 1.42 4.71
C TYR A 112 -24.82 0.67 3.51
N PHE A 113 -23.64 0.10 3.68
CA PHE A 113 -23.00 -0.77 2.69
C PHE A 113 -23.05 -2.22 3.18
N LYS A 114 -23.45 -3.13 2.29
CA LYS A 114 -23.24 -4.56 2.47
C LYS A 114 -21.98 -4.95 1.75
N VAL A 115 -20.96 -5.37 2.50
CA VAL A 115 -19.65 -5.82 2.00
C VAL A 115 -19.67 -7.34 1.96
N ASP A 116 -19.41 -7.94 0.80
CA ASP A 116 -19.54 -9.38 0.57
C ASP A 116 -18.21 -9.97 0.10
N TYR A 117 -17.60 -10.80 0.94
CA TYR A 117 -16.34 -11.51 0.65
C TYR A 117 -16.56 -12.95 0.15
N SER A 118 -17.80 -13.39 -0.06
CA SER A 118 -18.09 -14.72 -0.56
C SER A 118 -17.68 -14.96 -2.02
N LYS A 119 -17.29 -13.90 -2.70
CA LYS A 119 -16.71 -13.96 -4.04
C LYS A 119 -15.22 -13.80 -3.95
N PRO A 120 -14.43 -14.89 -3.93
CA PRO A 120 -12.98 -14.77 -3.94
C PRO A 120 -12.55 -14.04 -5.20
N VAL A 121 -11.82 -12.95 -5.05
CA VAL A 121 -11.11 -12.34 -6.15
C VAL A 121 -10.00 -13.31 -6.55
N ASN A 122 -9.95 -13.64 -7.83
CA ASN A 122 -9.09 -14.66 -8.40
C ASN A 122 -7.65 -14.55 -7.88
N GLY A 123 -7.21 -15.63 -7.22
CA GLY A 123 -6.00 -15.76 -6.45
C GLY A 123 -4.72 -15.26 -7.14
N ARG A 124 -4.33 -14.05 -6.85
CA ARG A 124 -2.95 -13.61 -6.99
C ARG A 124 -2.26 -13.77 -5.64
N LYS A 125 -1.17 -14.50 -5.62
CA LYS A 125 -0.29 -14.58 -4.47
C LYS A 125 0.24 -13.16 -4.22
N LYS A 126 0.01 -12.63 -3.02
CA LYS A 126 0.61 -11.37 -2.58
C LYS A 126 2.11 -11.45 -2.74
N PRO A 127 2.77 -10.53 -3.45
CA PRO A 127 4.21 -10.39 -3.30
C PRO A 127 4.45 -9.98 -1.84
N ALA A 128 5.26 -10.75 -1.13
CA ALA A 128 5.75 -10.34 0.17
C ALA A 128 6.71 -9.18 -0.09
N LEU A 129 6.35 -7.96 0.33
CA LEU A 129 7.28 -6.85 0.43
C LEU A 129 8.40 -7.24 1.38
N GLN A 130 9.51 -7.71 0.81
CA GLN A 130 10.68 -8.14 1.58
C GLN A 130 11.74 -7.04 1.72
N SER A 131 11.58 -5.94 0.98
CA SER A 131 12.60 -4.90 0.93
C SER A 131 12.00 -3.60 0.44
N GLY A 132 12.36 -2.52 1.08
CA GLY A 132 11.89 -1.17 0.78
C GLY A 132 11.81 -0.36 2.06
N LEU A 133 11.65 0.94 1.92
CA LEU A 133 11.58 1.92 3.00
C LEU A 133 10.57 1.53 4.10
N PHE A 134 9.55 0.76 3.74
CA PHE A 134 8.42 0.49 4.59
C PHE A 134 8.15 -1.01 4.64
N LYS A 135 8.69 -1.71 5.66
CA LYS A 135 8.30 -3.09 5.95
C LYS A 135 6.86 -3.10 6.46
N VAL A 136 5.98 -3.72 5.68
CA VAL A 136 4.61 -3.95 6.13
C VAL A 136 4.44 -5.41 6.51
N THR A 137 4.04 -5.66 7.75
CA THR A 137 3.53 -6.96 8.18
C THR A 137 2.08 -7.08 7.71
N GLY A 138 1.89 -7.74 6.56
CA GLY A 138 0.62 -7.78 5.85
C GLY A 138 -0.57 -8.22 6.68
N GLY A 139 -1.59 -7.37 6.75
CA GLY A 139 -2.93 -7.75 7.15
C GLY A 139 -3.64 -8.49 6.00
N ASN A 140 -4.57 -9.39 6.32
CA ASN A 140 -5.42 -10.05 5.33
C ASN A 140 -6.45 -9.05 4.79
N ALA A 141 -6.28 -8.59 3.54
CA ALA A 141 -7.24 -7.71 2.86
C ALA A 141 -8.65 -8.32 2.76
N ASP A 142 -8.75 -9.64 2.79
CA ASP A 142 -10.00 -10.41 2.68
C ASP A 142 -10.95 -10.23 3.88
N SER A 143 -10.58 -9.42 4.87
CA SER A 143 -11.38 -9.16 6.07
C SER A 143 -11.49 -7.69 6.46
N ALA A 144 -10.96 -6.76 5.65
CA ALA A 144 -11.01 -5.34 5.94
C ALA A 144 -12.19 -4.63 5.28
N ILE A 145 -12.76 -3.63 5.94
CA ILE A 145 -13.74 -2.71 5.33
C ILE A 145 -12.96 -1.53 4.76
N VAL A 146 -12.92 -1.42 3.43
CA VAL A 146 -12.16 -0.40 2.73
C VAL A 146 -13.11 0.65 2.14
N ILE A 147 -12.96 1.89 2.57
CA ILE A 147 -13.78 3.03 2.15
C ILE A 147 -12.93 3.93 1.26
N VAL A 148 -13.31 4.05 -0.01
CA VAL A 148 -12.66 4.94 -0.99
C VAL A 148 -13.19 6.35 -0.79
N LEU A 149 -12.30 7.27 -0.45
CA LEU A 149 -12.62 8.68 -0.23
C LEU A 149 -12.39 9.50 -1.51
N PRO A 150 -13.33 10.32 -1.95
CA PRO A 150 -13.08 11.26 -3.05
C PRO A 150 -12.09 12.35 -2.66
N VAL A 151 -11.39 12.92 -3.66
CA VAL A 151 -10.34 13.94 -3.45
C VAL A 151 -10.85 15.22 -2.81
N ASN A 152 -12.14 15.51 -2.95
CA ASN A 152 -12.79 16.71 -2.42
C ASN A 152 -13.38 16.55 -1.01
N VAL A 153 -13.09 15.46 -0.32
CA VAL A 153 -13.40 15.34 1.12
C VAL A 153 -12.44 16.21 1.91
N LYS A 154 -12.98 17.09 2.75
CA LYS A 154 -12.17 17.94 3.64
C LYS A 154 -11.48 17.11 4.72
N PRO A 155 -10.33 17.57 5.24
CA PRO A 155 -9.83 17.09 6.52
C PRO A 155 -10.89 17.20 7.62
N GLY A 156 -10.99 16.17 8.45
CA GLY A 156 -11.98 16.10 9.53
C GLY A 156 -12.22 14.67 9.99
N THR A 157 -13.24 14.42 10.78
CA THR A 157 -13.50 13.11 11.36
C THR A 157 -14.94 12.67 11.07
N PHE A 158 -15.10 11.41 10.69
CA PHE A 158 -16.39 10.72 10.65
C PHE A 158 -16.28 9.37 11.34
N CYS A 159 -17.40 8.81 11.79
CA CYS A 159 -17.37 7.49 12.41
C CYS A 159 -18.19 6.50 11.58
N VAL A 160 -17.76 5.24 11.62
CA VAL A 160 -18.39 4.10 10.96
C VAL A 160 -18.84 3.10 12.01
N GLU A 161 -20.10 2.69 11.91
CA GLU A 161 -20.66 1.57 12.65
C GLU A 161 -20.65 0.36 11.74
N TYR A 162 -20.17 -0.79 12.23
CA TYR A 162 -20.14 -2.01 11.45
C TYR A 162 -20.48 -3.25 12.28
N ALA A 163 -20.99 -4.27 11.61
CA ALA A 163 -21.26 -5.59 12.17
C ALA A 163 -20.91 -6.65 11.12
N ALA A 164 -20.39 -7.79 11.55
CA ALA A 164 -20.16 -8.95 10.70
C ALA A 164 -21.44 -9.73 10.48
N TYR A 165 -21.55 -10.45 9.36
CA TYR A 165 -22.56 -11.46 9.13
C TYR A 165 -21.93 -12.76 8.63
N ASP A 166 -22.54 -13.89 8.95
CA ASP A 166 -22.12 -15.20 8.49
C ASP A 166 -22.97 -15.73 7.31
N ALA A 167 -22.67 -16.94 6.85
CA ALA A 167 -23.39 -17.59 5.76
C ALA A 167 -24.88 -17.85 6.05
N GLN A 168 -25.30 -17.86 7.31
CA GLN A 168 -26.67 -17.98 7.74
C GLN A 168 -27.34 -16.63 7.99
N ASN A 169 -26.69 -15.51 7.65
CA ASN A 169 -27.11 -14.14 7.93
C ASN A 169 -27.33 -13.85 9.44
N ARG A 170 -26.63 -14.54 10.33
CA ARG A 170 -26.56 -14.20 11.75
C ARG A 170 -25.61 -13.02 11.92
N ILE A 171 -25.99 -12.04 12.73
CA ILE A 171 -25.33 -10.73 12.76
C ILE A 171 -24.66 -10.53 14.10
N SER A 172 -23.39 -10.14 14.08
CA SER A 172 -22.56 -9.89 15.26
C SER A 172 -23.04 -8.69 16.09
N ASN A 173 -22.37 -8.49 17.21
CA ASN A 173 -22.39 -7.21 17.91
C ASN A 173 -21.94 -6.07 16.99
N LEU A 174 -22.43 -4.85 17.29
CA LEU A 174 -22.10 -3.61 16.58
C LEU A 174 -20.82 -3.02 17.15
N ILE A 175 -19.89 -2.66 16.27
CA ILE A 175 -18.67 -1.94 16.61
C ILE A 175 -18.72 -0.55 15.96
N LYS A 176 -18.16 0.44 16.64
CA LYS A 176 -17.99 1.80 16.13
C LYS A 176 -16.52 2.20 16.13
N VAL A 177 -16.06 2.73 15.00
CA VAL A 177 -14.73 3.27 14.82
C VAL A 177 -14.81 4.63 14.19
N CYS A 178 -13.90 5.55 14.56
CA CYS A 178 -13.82 6.86 13.93
C CYS A 178 -12.60 6.95 13.01
N VAL A 179 -12.81 7.56 11.86
CA VAL A 179 -11.82 7.79 10.81
C VAL A 179 -11.45 9.26 10.81
N THR A 180 -10.16 9.57 10.93
CA THR A 180 -9.63 10.92 10.77
C THR A 180 -9.07 11.09 9.36
N VAL A 181 -9.71 11.94 8.57
CA VAL A 181 -9.26 12.29 7.23
C VAL A 181 -8.26 13.45 7.33
N ILE A 182 -7.09 13.26 6.74
CA ILE A 182 -6.04 14.27 6.60
C ILE A 182 -5.90 14.70 5.15
N ALA A 183 -5.36 15.91 4.92
CA ALA A 183 -5.09 16.37 3.57
C ALA A 183 -3.94 15.57 2.93
N ALA A 184 -4.06 15.26 1.64
CA ALA A 184 -2.97 14.71 0.86
C ALA A 184 -1.83 15.75 0.71
N GLY A 185 -0.59 15.27 0.68
CA GLY A 185 0.58 16.12 0.53
C GLY A 185 0.98 16.83 1.83
N THR A 186 1.28 18.10 1.75
CA THR A 186 1.72 18.92 2.88
C THR A 186 1.34 20.37 2.70
N ASP A 187 1.40 21.15 3.79
CA ASP A 187 1.32 22.61 3.75
C ASP A 187 2.67 23.25 3.36
N GLU A 188 2.71 24.58 3.31
CA GLU A 188 3.90 25.34 2.94
C GLU A 188 5.13 24.99 3.80
N SER A 189 4.92 24.70 5.11
CA SER A 189 6.01 24.43 6.05
C SER A 189 6.66 23.06 5.82
N GLY A 190 5.94 22.13 5.19
CA GLY A 190 6.42 20.79 4.88
C GLY A 190 6.97 20.61 3.45
N LYS A 191 6.93 21.65 2.60
CA LYS A 191 7.30 21.54 1.17
C LYS A 191 8.74 21.07 0.93
N ALA A 192 9.61 21.16 1.90
CA ALA A 192 10.96 20.62 1.80
C ALA A 192 10.99 19.10 1.52
N ILE A 193 9.91 18.35 1.82
CA ILE A 193 9.82 16.91 1.52
C ILE A 193 9.61 16.61 0.02
N LEU A 194 9.03 17.55 -0.75
CA LEU A 194 8.72 17.35 -2.16
C LEU A 194 9.97 17.06 -2.99
N GLY A 195 9.85 16.14 -3.94
CA GLY A 195 10.90 15.76 -4.89
C GLY A 195 11.46 14.37 -4.63
N SER A 196 12.58 14.04 -5.29
CA SER A 196 13.18 12.72 -5.27
C SER A 196 14.31 12.64 -4.26
N TRP A 197 14.33 11.53 -3.55
CA TRP A 197 15.27 11.25 -2.48
C TRP A 197 15.87 9.88 -2.70
N ARG A 198 17.16 9.73 -2.37
CA ARG A 198 17.89 8.48 -2.44
C ARG A 198 18.39 8.13 -1.06
N LEU A 199 18.24 6.86 -0.67
CA LEU A 199 18.80 6.33 0.57
C LEU A 199 20.32 6.59 0.59
N ASN A 200 20.82 7.14 1.69
CA ASN A 200 22.23 7.46 1.89
C ASN A 200 22.88 6.53 2.91
N ARG A 201 22.21 6.32 4.05
CA ARG A 201 22.69 5.44 5.10
C ARG A 201 21.54 4.96 5.98
N GLU A 202 21.74 3.80 6.60
CA GLU A 202 20.83 3.18 7.57
C GLU A 202 21.54 3.11 8.93
N GLN A 203 20.77 3.27 10.01
CA GLN A 203 21.30 3.12 11.35
C GLN A 203 20.77 1.83 11.97
N HIS A 204 21.69 0.99 12.45
CA HIS A 204 21.39 -0.23 13.18
C HIS A 204 22.11 -0.21 14.52
N ASN A 205 21.39 -0.37 15.62
CA ASN A 205 21.93 -0.31 16.98
C ASN A 205 22.78 0.96 17.24
N GLY A 206 22.32 2.11 16.73
CA GLY A 206 23.01 3.39 16.88
C GLY A 206 24.21 3.61 15.95
N VAL A 207 24.56 2.67 15.08
CA VAL A 207 25.68 2.76 14.11
C VAL A 207 25.15 3.01 12.72
N TRP A 208 25.66 4.06 12.07
CA TRP A 208 25.33 4.37 10.68
C TRP A 208 26.17 3.54 9.70
N GLU A 209 25.50 2.88 8.76
CA GLU A 209 26.10 2.00 7.77
C GLU A 209 25.73 2.42 6.35
N ASP A 210 26.59 2.04 5.39
CA ASP A 210 26.31 2.18 3.96
C ASP A 210 25.37 1.06 3.51
N PRO A 211 24.11 1.38 3.10
CA PRO A 211 23.12 0.39 2.70
C PRO A 211 23.48 -0.31 1.38
N TYR A 212 24.40 0.25 0.60
CA TYR A 212 24.83 -0.29 -0.69
C TYR A 212 26.06 -1.21 -0.59
N LYS A 213 26.61 -1.33 0.61
CA LYS A 213 27.67 -2.30 0.88
C LYS A 213 27.13 -3.72 0.71
N ALA A 214 27.88 -4.53 -0.01
CA ALA A 214 27.54 -5.94 -0.17
C ALA A 214 27.61 -6.65 1.19
N ASP A 215 26.55 -7.38 1.52
CA ASP A 215 26.49 -8.30 2.65
C ASP A 215 26.70 -9.73 2.17
N SER A 216 27.50 -10.51 2.88
CA SER A 216 27.91 -11.85 2.45
C SER A 216 27.66 -12.88 3.55
N SER A 217 26.94 -13.93 3.20
CA SER A 217 26.79 -15.11 4.03
C SER A 217 27.82 -16.16 3.62
N PHE A 218 28.49 -16.75 4.60
CA PHE A 218 29.59 -17.69 4.38
C PHE A 218 29.24 -19.10 4.81
N ASN A 219 29.81 -20.08 4.09
CA ASN A 219 29.75 -21.46 4.48
C ASN A 219 31.14 -22.13 4.23
N GLN A 220 31.35 -23.33 4.78
CA GLN A 220 32.60 -24.08 4.67
C GLN A 220 32.58 -24.98 3.44
N TYR A 221 33.58 -24.82 2.60
CA TYR A 221 33.80 -25.64 1.39
C TYR A 221 35.20 -26.22 1.34
N ALA A 222 35.30 -27.43 0.84
CA ALA A 222 36.56 -28.08 0.50
C ALA A 222 36.85 -28.02 -0.99
N CYS A 223 38.09 -28.24 -1.37
CA CYS A 223 38.50 -28.35 -2.76
C CYS A 223 38.70 -29.85 -3.11
N SER A 224 37.90 -30.33 -4.07
CA SER A 224 38.04 -31.71 -4.60
C SER A 224 38.13 -31.66 -6.12
N ALA A 225 39.19 -32.17 -6.71
CA ALA A 225 39.44 -32.16 -8.15
C ALA A 225 39.23 -30.76 -8.78
N ASP A 226 39.79 -29.71 -8.16
CA ASP A 226 39.68 -28.28 -8.53
C ASP A 226 38.25 -27.72 -8.52
N THR A 227 37.32 -28.41 -7.85
CA THR A 227 35.92 -27.96 -7.72
C THR A 227 35.57 -27.77 -6.25
N LEU A 228 34.78 -26.70 -5.93
CA LEU A 228 34.26 -26.49 -4.60
C LEU A 228 33.17 -27.52 -4.28
N VAL A 229 33.30 -28.20 -3.14
CA VAL A 229 32.31 -29.13 -2.58
C VAL A 229 31.98 -28.75 -1.16
N HIS A 230 30.80 -29.11 -0.67
CA HIS A 230 30.46 -28.89 0.74
C HIS A 230 31.45 -29.57 1.65
N CYS A 231 31.89 -28.86 2.69
CA CYS A 231 32.78 -29.42 3.69
C CYS A 231 32.07 -30.54 4.48
N SER A 232 32.75 -31.65 4.64
CA SER A 232 32.29 -32.79 5.45
C SER A 232 33.49 -33.31 6.29
N PRO A 233 33.28 -34.19 7.28
CA PRO A 233 34.36 -34.74 8.09
C PRO A 233 35.47 -35.46 7.30
N ASN A 234 35.19 -35.78 6.04
CA ASN A 234 36.20 -36.44 5.16
C ASN A 234 37.16 -35.43 4.52
N TYR A 235 36.98 -34.12 4.70
CA TYR A 235 37.83 -33.08 4.15
C TYR A 235 38.61 -32.36 5.24
N THR A 236 39.91 -32.25 5.09
CA THR A 236 40.80 -31.57 6.06
C THR A 236 41.08 -30.11 5.68
N ASN A 237 40.77 -29.69 4.44
CA ASN A 237 41.14 -28.40 3.89
C ASN A 237 39.88 -27.54 3.61
N CYS A 238 39.01 -27.41 4.60
CA CYS A 238 37.82 -26.58 4.50
C CYS A 238 38.19 -25.09 4.64
N ARG A 239 37.58 -24.27 3.82
CA ARG A 239 37.70 -22.79 3.87
C ARG A 239 36.37 -22.13 3.82
N SER A 240 36.26 -20.94 4.38
CA SER A 240 35.10 -20.09 4.31
C SER A 240 34.98 -19.47 2.92
N VAL A 241 33.84 -19.67 2.26
CA VAL A 241 33.51 -19.06 0.97
C VAL A 241 32.13 -18.44 1.07
N ALA A 242 31.95 -17.25 0.53
CA ALA A 242 30.64 -16.62 0.43
C ALA A 242 29.75 -17.50 -0.46
N TYR A 243 28.60 -17.92 0.06
CA TYR A 243 27.62 -18.68 -0.73
C TYR A 243 26.45 -17.84 -1.21
N ILE A 244 26.17 -16.71 -0.54
CA ILE A 244 25.24 -15.66 -0.98
C ILE A 244 25.94 -14.33 -0.73
N ILE A 245 25.82 -13.42 -1.71
CA ILE A 245 26.25 -12.05 -1.61
C ILE A 245 25.06 -11.18 -2.05
N ASN A 246 24.49 -10.42 -1.12
CA ASN A 246 23.39 -9.51 -1.38
C ASN A 246 23.92 -8.07 -1.45
N GLN A 247 23.37 -7.30 -2.36
CA GLN A 247 23.74 -5.90 -2.51
C GLN A 247 22.53 -5.08 -2.97
N LYS A 248 22.12 -4.11 -2.16
CA LYS A 248 21.17 -3.07 -2.56
C LYS A 248 21.79 -2.24 -3.68
N GLN A 249 21.05 -1.99 -4.76
CA GLN A 249 21.52 -1.21 -5.91
C GLN A 249 20.86 0.17 -5.92
N THR A 250 19.59 0.22 -5.60
CA THR A 250 18.77 1.42 -5.61
C THR A 250 17.76 1.33 -4.47
N ASP A 251 17.53 2.45 -3.82
CA ASP A 251 16.44 2.66 -2.87
C ASP A 251 16.11 4.15 -2.92
N GLU A 252 15.04 4.49 -3.58
CA GLU A 252 14.64 5.86 -3.89
C GLU A 252 13.17 6.06 -3.57
N VAL A 253 12.80 7.28 -3.17
CA VAL A 253 11.41 7.69 -2.98
C VAL A 253 11.20 9.08 -3.57
N THR A 254 10.07 9.28 -4.21
CA THR A 254 9.67 10.57 -4.77
C THR A 254 8.33 10.98 -4.19
N PHE A 255 8.26 12.17 -3.60
CA PHE A 255 7.04 12.79 -3.11
C PHE A 255 6.60 13.90 -4.05
N THR A 256 5.38 13.83 -4.58
CA THR A 256 4.81 14.80 -5.50
C THR A 256 3.81 15.71 -4.80
N ASP A 257 3.61 16.90 -5.31
CA ASP A 257 2.71 17.93 -4.74
C ASP A 257 1.23 17.55 -4.74
N ASN A 258 0.84 16.57 -5.57
CA ASN A 258 -0.51 16.04 -5.63
C ASN A 258 -0.78 14.95 -4.57
N GLY A 259 0.14 14.75 -3.62
CA GLY A 259 0.01 13.76 -2.55
C GLY A 259 0.23 12.31 -2.98
N ARG A 260 0.89 12.08 -4.13
CA ARG A 260 1.39 10.74 -4.51
C ARG A 260 2.86 10.60 -4.12
N TYR A 261 3.23 9.41 -3.69
CA TYR A 261 4.63 9.00 -3.65
C TYR A 261 4.86 7.82 -4.59
N GLU A 262 6.11 7.68 -5.00
CA GLU A 262 6.60 6.51 -5.73
C GLU A 262 7.92 6.10 -5.10
N SER A 263 8.13 4.81 -4.88
CA SER A 263 9.40 4.24 -4.42
C SER A 263 9.95 3.28 -5.46
N LEU A 264 11.26 3.26 -5.58
CA LEU A 264 12.00 2.35 -6.45
C LEU A 264 13.03 1.62 -5.61
N TYR A 265 12.93 0.32 -5.55
CA TYR A 265 13.90 -0.55 -4.94
C TYR A 265 14.54 -1.46 -6.00
N ALA A 266 15.86 -1.66 -5.92
CA ALA A 266 16.54 -2.67 -6.71
C ALA A 266 17.67 -3.30 -5.89
N ALA A 267 17.80 -4.62 -6.00
CA ALA A 267 18.83 -5.40 -5.36
C ALA A 267 19.43 -6.43 -6.31
N LYS A 268 20.64 -6.86 -5.98
CA LYS A 268 21.38 -7.90 -6.65
C LYS A 268 21.73 -8.97 -5.62
N SER A 269 21.44 -10.22 -5.94
CA SER A 269 21.85 -11.38 -5.15
C SER A 269 22.72 -12.28 -6.01
N MET A 270 23.88 -12.68 -5.50
CA MET A 270 24.81 -13.57 -6.17
C MET A 270 24.93 -14.85 -5.36
N HIS A 271 24.57 -15.97 -5.96
CA HIS A 271 24.59 -17.29 -5.33
C HIS A 271 25.72 -18.14 -5.88
N LEU A 272 26.50 -18.75 -5.00
CA LEU A 272 27.58 -19.64 -5.39
C LEU A 272 27.05 -20.83 -6.21
N SER A 273 27.60 -21.03 -7.40
CA SER A 273 27.30 -22.19 -8.25
C SER A 273 28.37 -23.26 -8.05
N LEU A 274 28.04 -24.34 -7.33
CA LEU A 274 29.00 -25.40 -7.07
C LEU A 274 29.38 -26.18 -8.34
N GLU A 275 28.47 -26.30 -9.30
CA GLU A 275 28.72 -27.07 -10.54
C GLU A 275 29.82 -26.44 -11.42
N HIS A 276 30.10 -25.15 -11.27
CA HIS A 276 31.00 -24.42 -12.16
C HIS A 276 32.05 -23.59 -11.40
N SER A 277 32.29 -23.93 -10.11
CA SER A 277 33.19 -23.15 -9.27
C SER A 277 34.56 -23.85 -9.09
N PRO A 278 35.59 -23.41 -9.85
CA PRO A 278 36.95 -23.77 -9.53
C PRO A 278 37.32 -23.29 -8.12
N CYS A 279 38.16 -24.07 -7.44
CA CYS A 279 38.56 -23.73 -6.09
C CYS A 279 39.21 -22.36 -5.97
N SER A 280 40.00 -21.96 -6.97
CA SER A 280 40.70 -20.66 -6.97
C SER A 280 39.84 -19.47 -7.35
N ASN A 281 38.72 -19.71 -8.04
CA ASN A 281 37.88 -18.64 -8.59
C ASN A 281 36.38 -19.03 -8.54
N PRO A 282 35.74 -18.92 -7.37
CA PRO A 282 34.31 -19.24 -7.21
C PRO A 282 33.44 -18.49 -8.23
N LYS A 283 32.49 -19.21 -8.83
CA LYS A 283 31.53 -18.66 -9.78
C LYS A 283 30.18 -18.44 -9.10
N TYR A 284 29.52 -17.35 -9.47
CA TYR A 284 28.24 -16.97 -8.92
C TYR A 284 27.21 -16.81 -10.03
N ILE A 285 26.00 -17.27 -9.75
CA ILE A 285 24.80 -16.96 -10.54
C ILE A 285 24.21 -15.69 -9.95
N THR A 286 23.98 -14.70 -10.79
CA THR A 286 23.44 -13.42 -10.39
C THR A 286 21.94 -13.38 -10.62
N TYR A 287 21.21 -12.93 -9.61
CA TYR A 287 19.81 -12.59 -9.66
C TYR A 287 19.68 -11.09 -9.40
N THR A 288 18.79 -10.45 -10.12
CA THR A 288 18.42 -9.05 -9.89
C THR A 288 16.95 -9.00 -9.56
N ASP A 289 16.61 -8.26 -8.53
CA ASP A 289 15.25 -7.98 -8.11
C ASP A 289 15.03 -6.46 -8.18
N SER A 290 13.87 -6.05 -8.66
CA SER A 290 13.49 -4.64 -8.68
C SER A 290 12.00 -4.52 -8.46
N ASP A 291 11.61 -3.62 -7.59
CA ASP A 291 10.23 -3.36 -7.24
C ASP A 291 9.95 -1.85 -7.25
N THR A 292 8.72 -1.51 -7.60
CA THR A 292 8.21 -0.14 -7.59
C THR A 292 6.92 -0.11 -6.83
N ASP A 293 6.88 0.67 -5.78
CA ASP A 293 5.67 0.92 -5.00
C ASP A 293 5.19 2.35 -5.19
N GLY A 294 3.92 2.56 -4.91
CA GLY A 294 3.34 3.88 -4.93
C GLY A 294 2.14 4.00 -4.02
N GLY A 295 1.67 5.22 -3.86
CA GLY A 295 0.49 5.44 -3.05
C GLY A 295 0.24 6.90 -2.71
N GLY A 296 -0.53 7.11 -1.64
CA GLY A 296 -0.81 8.42 -1.08
C GLY A 296 0.12 8.76 0.07
N TRP A 297 0.44 10.04 0.23
CA TRP A 297 1.20 10.52 1.36
C TRP A 297 0.63 11.82 1.92
N SER A 298 0.90 12.05 3.20
CA SER A 298 0.65 13.31 3.89
C SER A 298 1.74 13.56 4.92
N TYR A 299 2.27 14.77 4.97
CA TYR A 299 3.23 15.18 5.99
C TYR A 299 2.70 16.35 6.79
N ASN A 300 2.68 16.19 8.10
CA ASN A 300 2.35 17.23 9.06
C ASN A 300 3.63 17.79 9.70
N ALA A 301 4.03 18.99 9.30
CA ALA A 301 5.27 19.61 9.76
C ALA A 301 5.23 19.97 11.25
N THR A 302 4.05 20.24 11.82
CA THR A 302 3.90 20.55 13.27
C THR A 302 4.16 19.33 14.13
N THR A 303 3.59 18.18 13.76
CA THR A 303 3.76 16.91 14.50
C THR A 303 4.97 16.11 14.03
N LYS A 304 5.60 16.52 12.92
CA LYS A 304 6.69 15.82 12.24
C LYS A 304 6.34 14.37 11.90
N LYS A 305 5.10 14.12 11.47
CA LYS A 305 4.65 12.78 11.08
C LYS A 305 4.38 12.72 9.59
N LEU A 306 4.98 11.73 8.94
CA LEU A 306 4.68 11.31 7.58
C LEU A 306 3.71 10.14 7.62
N THR A 307 2.57 10.29 6.96
CA THR A 307 1.59 9.23 6.77
C THR A 307 1.69 8.72 5.35
N ILE A 308 1.87 7.43 5.17
CA ILE A 308 1.91 6.74 3.88
C ILE A 308 0.71 5.79 3.80
N ILE A 309 0.02 5.79 2.68
CA ILE A 309 -0.99 4.80 2.34
C ILE A 309 -0.55 4.14 1.04
N TYR A 310 -0.28 2.84 1.08
CA TYR A 310 0.10 2.08 -0.09
C TYR A 310 -1.07 1.90 -1.05
N ASP A 311 -0.78 1.96 -2.34
CA ASP A 311 -1.73 1.75 -3.44
C ASP A 311 -1.19 0.58 -4.28
N TYR A 312 -1.51 -0.64 -3.88
CA TYR A 312 -1.09 -1.81 -4.64
C TYR A 312 -1.97 -1.98 -5.87
N ASP A 313 -1.35 -1.98 -7.04
CA ASP A 313 -1.98 -1.94 -8.37
C ASP A 313 -2.39 -3.33 -8.89
N ASP A 314 -2.57 -4.32 -8.04
CA ASP A 314 -2.95 -5.67 -8.44
C ASP A 314 -4.47 -5.91 -8.46
N GLY A 315 -5.26 -4.83 -8.41
CA GLY A 315 -6.72 -4.85 -8.51
C GLY A 315 -7.45 -5.13 -7.20
N GLU A 316 -6.71 -5.41 -6.12
CA GLU A 316 -7.22 -5.52 -4.76
C GLU A 316 -6.45 -4.58 -3.83
N PRO A 317 -7.17 -3.71 -3.12
CA PRO A 317 -6.53 -2.82 -2.18
C PRO A 317 -5.94 -3.61 -1.01
N ASN A 318 -4.62 -3.64 -0.94
CA ASN A 318 -3.92 -4.13 0.24
C ASN A 318 -3.35 -2.91 0.95
N TYR A 319 -4.14 -2.36 1.87
CA TYR A 319 -3.84 -1.06 2.46
C TYR A 319 -3.24 -1.23 3.83
N ASP A 320 -2.01 -0.86 3.92
CA ASP A 320 -1.40 -0.54 5.19
C ASP A 320 -1.23 0.98 5.28
N VAL A 321 -1.61 1.53 6.41
CA VAL A 321 -1.37 2.92 6.76
C VAL A 321 -0.16 2.95 7.68
N LEU A 322 0.90 3.56 7.20
CA LEU A 322 2.12 3.74 7.97
C LEU A 322 2.25 5.19 8.44
N VAL A 323 2.48 5.39 9.71
CA VAL A 323 2.75 6.72 10.31
C VAL A 323 4.16 6.73 10.85
N ILE A 324 5.02 7.51 10.21
CA ILE A 324 6.47 7.51 10.45
C ILE A 324 6.88 8.85 11.05
N PRO A 325 7.60 8.86 12.17
CA PRO A 325 8.25 10.06 12.68
C PRO A 325 9.34 10.55 11.71
N VAL A 326 9.30 11.82 11.35
CA VAL A 326 10.37 12.51 10.62
C VAL A 326 11.27 13.22 11.61
N ILE A 327 12.48 12.72 11.77
CA ILE A 327 13.46 13.24 12.73
C ILE A 327 14.06 14.55 12.22
N GLU A 328 14.44 14.56 10.94
CA GLU A 328 15.03 15.72 10.29
C GLU A 328 14.50 15.88 8.86
N LEU A 329 14.15 17.11 8.48
CA LEU A 329 13.78 17.48 7.13
C LEU A 329 14.43 18.80 6.77
N SER A 330 15.23 18.81 5.72
CA SER A 330 15.84 20.00 5.12
C SER A 330 15.73 19.95 3.59
N SER A 331 16.26 20.92 2.89
CA SER A 331 16.28 20.92 1.42
C SER A 331 17.16 19.80 0.82
N THR A 332 18.05 19.20 1.60
CA THR A 332 19.02 18.20 1.11
C THR A 332 18.98 16.89 1.86
N LYS A 333 18.28 16.83 3.00
CA LYS A 333 18.33 15.69 3.92
C LYS A 333 16.95 15.39 4.49
N LEU A 334 16.61 14.12 4.54
CA LEU A 334 15.38 13.58 5.11
C LEU A 334 15.73 12.35 5.96
N VAL A 335 15.40 12.39 7.26
CA VAL A 335 15.65 11.30 8.20
C VAL A 335 14.33 10.83 8.78
N PHE A 336 14.09 9.53 8.69
CA PHE A 336 12.94 8.85 9.28
C PHE A 336 13.37 7.95 10.44
N GLU A 337 12.49 7.74 11.36
CA GLU A 337 12.55 6.63 12.31
C GLU A 337 11.84 5.41 11.69
N ASN A 338 12.58 4.33 11.43
CA ASN A 338 12.06 3.15 10.75
C ASN A 338 11.51 2.10 11.74
N ASP A 339 12.18 1.96 12.88
CA ASP A 339 11.79 1.11 14.00
C ASP A 339 12.42 1.67 15.29
N VAL A 340 12.13 1.06 16.44
CA VAL A 340 12.73 1.46 17.70
C VAL A 340 14.26 1.43 17.57
N ASP A 341 14.89 2.60 17.77
CA ASP A 341 16.33 2.82 17.68
C ASP A 341 16.95 2.64 16.28
N GLU A 342 16.14 2.53 15.21
CA GLU A 342 16.60 2.47 13.84
C GLU A 342 16.19 3.72 13.04
N GLN A 343 17.12 4.32 12.33
CA GLN A 343 16.87 5.48 11.49
C GLN A 343 17.37 5.24 10.07
N VAL A 344 16.70 5.87 9.12
CA VAL A 344 17.14 5.88 7.72
C VAL A 344 17.30 7.31 7.24
N GLU A 345 18.39 7.58 6.57
CA GLU A 345 18.72 8.89 6.04
C GLU A 345 18.69 8.87 4.51
N TYR A 346 17.90 9.76 3.96
CA TYR A 346 17.82 10.02 2.54
C TYR A 346 18.44 11.37 2.21
N VAL A 347 19.07 11.46 1.05
CA VAL A 347 19.59 12.71 0.49
C VAL A 347 18.83 13.06 -0.78
N ARG A 348 18.76 14.37 -1.06
CA ARG A 348 18.13 14.88 -2.28
C ARG A 348 18.87 14.34 -3.51
N LYS A 349 18.12 13.89 -4.52
CA LYS A 349 18.63 13.41 -5.79
C LYS A 349 18.83 14.56 -6.79
#